data_976c341e9d941c28f0603ea1c931d050
#
_entry.id   976c341e9d941c28f0603ea1c931d050
#
_cell.length_a   1.000
_cell.length_b   1.000
_cell.length_c   1.000
_cell.angle_alpha   90.00
_cell.angle_beta   90.00
_cell.angle_gamma   90.00
#
_symmetry.space_group_name_H-M   'P 1'
#
loop_
_entity.id
_entity.type
_entity.pdbx_description
1 polymer ?
#
loop_
_entity_poly.entity_id
_entity_poly.type
_entity_poly.pdbx_seq_one_letter_code
_entity_poly.pdbx_strand_id
1 'polypeptide(L)'
;MSLRLKKAEGPMTEPIPAHLSPFIVEQPYGSYTAIDHAVWRYVMRQNVAFHRDHAHAIYLEGLKGSGIGIEEIPRIETMNEALSRFGWRAVAVDGFIPPAAFMEFQARGILPIACDMRSVEHVAYTPAPDIIHESAGHAPILCDPSFTAFVKTICELGAQALSTPEDDALYEAIRLLSIVKETPGSTPEEVYAAEERLKECQAAIGSVSEANMVSRLYWWTVEYGLIGDLDNPRIYGAGLLSSVGESQRVFTDAVAKVPFDLDTCIMTSYDITSYQPQLFVCESFEQLTDAVHVLADRLDIPLGRLKNATESVPIPPRVSSRSAQDTPEKAYPAELIAAYQALRDLRAGGVSSTEREARLASLYEELGRYPEDWLIRLEWLELATQHQVMPEAQAEVREALSRLSTTPDRRELIANGLALIGTAPAASVS
;
A
#
# COMPACT_ATOMS: atom_id res chain seq x y z
N MET A 1 23.08 8.72 15.44
CA MET A 1 23.05 7.78 16.58
C MET A 1 22.36 6.52 16.06
N SER A 2 23.09 5.42 15.83
CA SER A 2 22.53 4.21 15.21
C SER A 2 21.50 3.59 16.17
N LEU A 3 20.22 3.59 15.78
CA LEU A 3 19.17 2.85 16.46
C LEU A 3 19.49 1.35 16.37
N ARG A 4 19.95 0.75 17.48
CA ARG A 4 20.11 -0.70 17.55
C ARG A 4 18.72 -1.32 17.62
N LEU A 5 18.29 -1.93 16.54
CA LEU A 5 17.10 -2.78 16.47
C LEU A 5 17.21 -3.87 17.55
N LYS A 6 16.30 -3.87 18.53
CA LYS A 6 16.22 -4.93 19.54
C LYS A 6 15.59 -6.16 18.89
N LYS A 7 16.30 -7.29 18.97
CA LYS A 7 15.78 -8.59 18.53
C LYS A 7 14.65 -9.03 19.48
N ALA A 8 13.49 -9.40 18.93
CA ALA A 8 12.44 -10.09 19.67
C ALA A 8 12.92 -11.50 20.07
N GLU A 9 12.53 -11.98 21.25
CA GLU A 9 12.89 -13.32 21.72
C GLU A 9 12.03 -14.38 21.04
N GLY A 10 12.62 -15.14 20.12
CA GLY A 10 12.11 -16.37 19.52
C GLY A 10 11.31 -16.21 18.22
N PRO A 11 11.26 -17.24 17.36
CA PRO A 11 10.40 -17.21 16.19
C PRO A 11 8.94 -17.32 16.61
N MET A 12 8.04 -16.58 15.95
CA MET A 12 6.59 -16.69 16.11
C MET A 12 6.13 -18.11 15.68
N THR A 13 5.99 -19.02 16.64
CA THR A 13 5.60 -20.41 16.41
C THR A 13 4.12 -20.67 16.70
N GLU A 14 3.37 -19.67 17.17
CA GLU A 14 1.94 -19.86 17.46
C GLU A 14 1.16 -20.19 16.19
N PRO A 15 0.34 -21.26 16.22
CA PRO A 15 -0.50 -21.63 15.09
C PRO A 15 -1.50 -20.52 14.79
N ILE A 16 -1.81 -20.33 13.50
CA ILE A 16 -2.88 -19.43 13.10
C ILE A 16 -4.21 -20.01 13.56
N PRO A 17 -5.07 -19.23 14.23
CA PRO A 17 -6.38 -19.70 14.63
C PRO A 17 -7.19 -20.27 13.46
N ALA A 18 -7.91 -21.36 13.69
CA ALA A 18 -8.64 -22.07 12.63
C ALA A 18 -9.67 -21.20 11.90
N HIS A 19 -10.27 -20.23 12.58
CA HIS A 19 -11.25 -19.31 12.00
C HIS A 19 -10.62 -18.25 11.08
N LEU A 20 -9.32 -17.97 11.22
CA LEU A 20 -8.57 -17.05 10.35
C LEU A 20 -7.98 -17.77 9.12
N SER A 21 -7.74 -19.08 9.22
CA SER A 21 -7.15 -19.86 8.14
C SER A 21 -7.88 -19.77 6.78
N PRO A 22 -9.23 -19.67 6.73
CA PRO A 22 -9.94 -19.55 5.45
C PRO A 22 -9.64 -18.27 4.66
N PHE A 23 -9.07 -17.26 5.28
CA PHE A 23 -8.71 -16.00 4.59
C PHE A 23 -7.31 -16.03 3.97
N ILE A 24 -6.51 -17.05 4.31
CA ILE A 24 -5.12 -17.17 3.84
C ILE A 24 -5.11 -17.91 2.51
N VAL A 25 -4.40 -17.33 1.55
CA VAL A 25 -4.15 -17.92 0.24
C VAL A 25 -2.65 -18.05 -0.01
N GLU A 26 -2.28 -18.77 -1.05
CA GLU A 26 -0.91 -18.76 -1.56
C GLU A 26 -0.68 -17.48 -2.37
N GLN A 27 0.48 -16.83 -2.20
CA GLN A 27 0.84 -15.69 -3.04
C GLN A 27 0.96 -16.15 -4.50
N PRO A 28 0.19 -15.60 -5.44
CA PRO A 28 0.25 -16.00 -6.83
C PRO A 28 1.46 -15.36 -7.54
N TYR A 29 2.68 -15.56 -7.00
CA TYR A 29 3.87 -14.84 -7.45
C TYR A 29 4.18 -15.05 -8.93
N GLY A 30 3.87 -16.23 -9.48
CA GLY A 30 4.07 -16.55 -10.89
C GLY A 30 3.10 -15.85 -11.85
N SER A 31 2.04 -15.24 -11.35
CA SER A 31 1.07 -14.49 -12.16
C SER A 31 1.45 -13.00 -12.33
N TYR A 32 2.36 -12.48 -11.51
CA TYR A 32 2.83 -11.10 -11.70
C TYR A 32 3.61 -10.99 -13.01
N THR A 33 3.12 -10.10 -13.86
CA THR A 33 3.73 -9.81 -15.16
C THR A 33 4.93 -8.87 -15.02
N ALA A 34 5.70 -8.71 -16.08
CA ALA A 34 6.78 -7.72 -16.13
C ALA A 34 6.26 -6.28 -15.97
N ILE A 35 5.01 -6.03 -16.36
CA ILE A 35 4.33 -4.74 -16.17
C ILE A 35 4.07 -4.49 -14.68
N ASP A 36 3.58 -5.48 -13.94
CA ASP A 36 3.34 -5.37 -12.50
C ASP A 36 4.64 -5.04 -11.75
N HIS A 37 5.74 -5.70 -12.10
CA HIS A 37 7.06 -5.36 -11.57
C HIS A 37 7.56 -3.96 -11.97
N ALA A 38 7.19 -3.45 -13.14
CA ALA A 38 7.53 -2.10 -13.56
C ALA A 38 6.72 -1.04 -12.77
N VAL A 39 5.43 -1.29 -12.53
CA VAL A 39 4.58 -0.45 -11.67
C VAL A 39 5.13 -0.42 -10.24
N TRP A 40 5.46 -1.59 -9.67
CA TRP A 40 6.11 -1.70 -8.36
C TRP A 40 7.37 -0.83 -8.30
N ARG A 41 8.28 -1.03 -9.22
CA ARG A 41 9.57 -0.31 -9.27
C ARG A 41 9.37 1.20 -9.40
N TYR A 42 8.46 1.62 -10.26
CA TYR A 42 8.14 3.04 -10.44
C TYR A 42 7.66 3.66 -9.12
N VAL A 43 6.66 3.07 -8.46
CA VAL A 43 6.10 3.58 -7.19
C VAL A 43 7.18 3.57 -6.09
N MET A 44 7.91 2.46 -5.94
CA MET A 44 8.92 2.34 -4.89
C MET A 44 10.05 3.35 -5.04
N ARG A 45 10.50 3.65 -6.26
CA ARG A 45 11.52 4.66 -6.50
C ARG A 45 11.05 6.06 -6.15
N GLN A 46 9.82 6.41 -6.52
CA GLN A 46 9.21 7.69 -6.15
C GLN A 46 9.11 7.80 -4.61
N ASN A 47 8.55 6.78 -3.98
CA ASN A 47 8.33 6.78 -2.54
C ASN A 47 9.65 6.81 -1.77
N VAL A 48 10.65 6.00 -2.12
CA VAL A 48 11.96 6.00 -1.46
C VAL A 48 12.66 7.36 -1.60
N ALA A 49 12.59 7.98 -2.79
CA ALA A 49 13.19 9.30 -3.01
C ALA A 49 12.52 10.37 -2.14
N PHE A 50 11.20 10.40 -2.09
CA PHE A 50 10.42 11.38 -1.34
C PHE A 50 10.48 11.13 0.18
N HIS A 51 10.30 9.91 0.62
CA HIS A 51 10.21 9.54 2.03
C HIS A 51 11.55 9.61 2.78
N ARG A 52 12.68 9.72 2.06
CA ARG A 52 13.98 9.98 2.70
C ARG A 52 13.93 11.20 3.62
N ASP A 53 13.23 12.26 3.19
CA ASP A 53 13.20 13.55 3.87
C ASP A 53 11.85 13.81 4.58
N HIS A 54 10.82 12.97 4.34
CA HIS A 54 9.46 13.24 4.76
C HIS A 54 8.83 12.16 5.64
N ALA A 55 9.32 10.93 5.59
CA ALA A 55 8.80 9.84 6.42
C ALA A 55 9.47 9.76 7.80
N HIS A 56 8.86 8.99 8.69
CA HIS A 56 9.45 8.60 9.97
C HIS A 56 10.83 7.96 9.75
N ALA A 57 11.77 8.24 10.65
CA ALA A 57 13.18 7.86 10.49
C ALA A 57 13.40 6.35 10.26
N ILE A 58 12.50 5.50 10.78
CA ILE A 58 12.61 4.05 10.63
C ILE A 58 12.25 3.56 9.20
N TYR A 59 11.54 4.33 8.38
CA TYR A 59 10.93 3.84 7.15
C TYR A 59 11.91 3.17 6.18
N LEU A 60 13.00 3.85 5.84
CA LEU A 60 13.98 3.31 4.87
C LEU A 60 14.76 2.10 5.42
N GLU A 61 15.10 2.12 6.71
CA GLU A 61 15.70 0.96 7.38
C GLU A 61 14.68 -0.17 7.52
N GLY A 62 13.42 0.18 7.74
CA GLY A 62 12.29 -0.73 7.84
C GLY A 62 11.99 -1.46 6.53
N LEU A 63 12.13 -0.83 5.36
CA LEU A 63 12.02 -1.51 4.07
C LEU A 63 13.02 -2.69 4.01
N LYS A 64 14.29 -2.44 4.36
CA LYS A 64 15.31 -3.51 4.47
C LYS A 64 14.96 -4.53 5.55
N GLY A 65 14.55 -4.02 6.72
CA GLY A 65 14.20 -4.82 7.89
C GLY A 65 13.04 -5.78 7.63
N SER A 66 12.12 -5.43 6.73
CA SER A 66 10.98 -6.24 6.32
C SER A 66 11.18 -7.05 5.03
N GLY A 67 12.39 -7.02 4.44
CA GLY A 67 12.73 -7.81 3.25
C GLY A 67 12.13 -7.26 1.95
N ILE A 68 11.84 -5.94 1.91
CA ILE A 68 11.20 -5.28 0.77
C ILE A 68 12.26 -4.57 -0.06
N GLY A 69 12.39 -4.99 -1.33
CA GLY A 69 13.25 -4.37 -2.32
C GLY A 69 12.52 -3.35 -3.20
N ILE A 70 13.30 -2.56 -3.94
CA ILE A 70 12.76 -1.53 -4.85
C ILE A 70 12.44 -2.12 -6.23
N GLU A 71 13.19 -3.12 -6.67
CA GLU A 71 13.21 -3.54 -8.07
C GLU A 71 12.10 -4.52 -8.44
N GLU A 72 11.62 -5.29 -7.47
CA GLU A 72 10.66 -6.37 -7.70
C GLU A 72 9.64 -6.45 -6.55
N ILE A 73 8.43 -6.92 -6.88
CA ILE A 73 7.40 -7.27 -5.90
C ILE A 73 7.99 -8.26 -4.90
N PRO A 74 7.81 -8.04 -3.58
CA PRO A 74 8.41 -8.92 -2.57
C PRO A 74 7.72 -10.28 -2.53
N ARG A 75 8.49 -11.30 -2.18
CA ARG A 75 7.94 -12.61 -1.82
C ARG A 75 7.57 -12.60 -0.34
N ILE A 76 6.39 -13.11 -0.03
CA ILE A 76 5.93 -13.18 1.37
C ILE A 76 6.86 -14.05 2.22
N GLU A 77 7.47 -15.09 1.63
CA GLU A 77 8.46 -15.91 2.32
C GLU A 77 9.69 -15.08 2.75
N THR A 78 10.21 -14.23 1.86
CA THR A 78 11.33 -13.33 2.16
C THR A 78 10.95 -12.31 3.22
N MET A 79 9.73 -11.76 3.14
CA MET A 79 9.21 -10.86 4.18
C MET A 79 9.10 -11.56 5.52
N ASN A 80 8.65 -12.82 5.56
CA ASN A 80 8.53 -13.60 6.79
C ASN A 80 9.87 -13.85 7.47
N GLU A 81 10.90 -14.18 6.69
CA GLU A 81 12.27 -14.34 7.21
C GLU A 81 12.75 -13.05 7.88
N ALA A 82 12.45 -11.91 7.28
CA ALA A 82 12.85 -10.59 7.77
C ALA A 82 12.01 -10.15 8.98
N LEU A 83 10.68 -10.18 8.88
CA LEU A 83 9.72 -9.70 9.89
C LEU A 83 9.75 -10.53 11.18
N SER A 84 10.16 -11.80 11.11
CA SER A 84 10.28 -12.66 12.30
C SER A 84 11.16 -12.06 13.39
N ARG A 85 12.15 -11.25 13.01
CA ARG A 85 13.07 -10.55 13.94
C ARG A 85 12.37 -9.51 14.83
N PHE A 86 11.22 -9.03 14.37
CA PHE A 86 10.40 -8.02 15.03
C PHE A 86 9.13 -8.62 15.66
N GLY A 87 9.00 -9.96 15.66
CA GLY A 87 7.82 -10.64 16.18
C GLY A 87 6.58 -10.49 15.29
N TRP A 88 6.80 -10.38 13.99
CA TRP A 88 5.76 -10.34 12.95
C TRP A 88 5.97 -11.45 11.92
N ARG A 89 4.88 -11.82 11.27
CA ARG A 89 4.88 -12.60 10.04
C ARG A 89 3.83 -12.04 9.08
N ALA A 90 3.99 -12.27 7.79
CA ALA A 90 3.03 -11.89 6.77
C ALA A 90 2.29 -13.13 6.26
N VAL A 91 1.05 -12.94 5.83
CA VAL A 91 0.24 -13.95 5.14
C VAL A 91 -0.41 -13.32 3.91
N ALA A 92 -0.46 -14.06 2.80
CA ALA A 92 -1.24 -13.63 1.64
C ALA A 92 -2.73 -13.77 1.93
N VAL A 93 -3.51 -12.76 1.55
CA VAL A 93 -4.97 -12.79 1.58
C VAL A 93 -5.52 -12.40 0.21
N ASP A 94 -6.75 -12.85 -0.07
CA ASP A 94 -7.43 -12.59 -1.33
C ASP A 94 -8.30 -11.33 -1.21
N GLY A 95 -7.77 -10.18 -1.65
CA GLY A 95 -8.48 -8.91 -1.65
C GLY A 95 -8.90 -8.46 -0.25
N PHE A 96 -10.10 -7.88 -0.16
CA PHE A 96 -10.67 -7.45 1.11
C PHE A 96 -11.10 -8.63 1.98
N ILE A 97 -10.62 -8.66 3.22
CA ILE A 97 -11.08 -9.57 4.26
C ILE A 97 -11.93 -8.79 5.28
N PRO A 98 -12.84 -9.46 6.06
CA PRO A 98 -13.65 -8.77 7.05
C PRO A 98 -12.82 -7.96 8.04
N PRO A 99 -13.25 -6.74 8.43
CA PRO A 99 -12.48 -5.86 9.32
C PRO A 99 -12.05 -6.52 10.62
N ALA A 100 -12.93 -7.30 11.26
CA ALA A 100 -12.60 -8.02 12.48
C ALA A 100 -11.48 -9.05 12.28
N ALA A 101 -11.46 -9.76 11.13
CA ALA A 101 -10.39 -10.70 10.79
C ALA A 101 -9.07 -9.95 10.53
N PHE A 102 -9.13 -8.84 9.78
CA PHE A 102 -7.98 -7.98 9.50
C PHE A 102 -7.35 -7.46 10.80
N MET A 103 -8.16 -6.97 11.72
CA MET A 103 -7.71 -6.52 13.05
C MET A 103 -7.14 -7.68 13.88
N GLU A 104 -7.81 -8.84 13.92
CA GLU A 104 -7.32 -9.98 14.71
C GLU A 104 -5.98 -10.52 14.20
N PHE A 105 -5.75 -10.56 12.89
CA PHE A 105 -4.44 -10.91 12.34
C PHE A 105 -3.35 -10.01 12.90
N GLN A 106 -3.51 -8.70 12.84
CA GLN A 106 -2.51 -7.74 13.29
C GLN A 106 -2.33 -7.75 14.81
N ALA A 107 -3.40 -7.89 15.59
CA ALA A 107 -3.32 -8.06 17.05
C ALA A 107 -2.41 -9.25 17.43
N ARG A 108 -2.38 -10.29 16.61
CA ARG A 108 -1.53 -11.48 16.78
C ARG A 108 -0.14 -11.33 16.15
N GLY A 109 0.21 -10.17 15.62
CA GLY A 109 1.49 -9.93 14.94
C GLY A 109 1.57 -10.61 13.57
N ILE A 110 0.44 -10.76 12.89
CA ILE A 110 0.35 -11.28 11.52
C ILE A 110 -0.11 -10.13 10.63
N LEU A 111 0.69 -9.78 9.63
CA LEU A 111 0.34 -8.78 8.63
C LEU A 111 -0.38 -9.47 7.45
N PRO A 112 -1.70 -9.25 7.25
CA PRO A 112 -2.38 -9.72 6.05
C PRO A 112 -1.97 -8.85 4.87
N ILE A 113 -1.62 -9.47 3.75
CA ILE A 113 -1.16 -8.79 2.53
C ILE A 113 -2.08 -9.18 1.39
N ALA A 114 -2.88 -8.25 0.89
CA ALA A 114 -3.57 -8.39 -0.38
C ALA A 114 -2.52 -8.53 -1.49
N CYS A 115 -2.65 -9.58 -2.32
CA CYS A 115 -1.65 -9.90 -3.34
C CYS A 115 -1.97 -9.28 -4.70
N ASP A 116 -3.04 -8.53 -4.81
CA ASP A 116 -3.36 -7.77 -6.01
C ASP A 116 -2.31 -6.67 -6.24
N MET A 117 -2.12 -6.30 -7.51
CA MET A 117 -1.23 -5.22 -7.90
C MET A 117 -2.03 -4.17 -8.66
N ARG A 118 -1.93 -2.89 -8.30
CA ARG A 118 -2.59 -1.80 -9.06
C ARG A 118 -2.13 -1.76 -10.50
N SER A 119 -2.99 -1.28 -11.39
CA SER A 119 -2.65 -1.10 -12.81
C SER A 119 -1.85 0.19 -13.04
N VAL A 120 -1.31 0.36 -14.25
CA VAL A 120 -0.61 1.58 -14.67
C VAL A 120 -1.51 2.82 -14.55
N GLU A 121 -2.81 2.68 -14.77
CA GLU A 121 -3.80 3.75 -14.65
C GLU A 121 -4.02 4.20 -13.21
N HIS A 122 -3.82 3.30 -12.24
CA HIS A 122 -4.04 3.54 -10.81
C HIS A 122 -2.74 3.78 -10.02
N VAL A 123 -1.63 4.08 -10.71
CA VAL A 123 -0.32 4.31 -10.05
C VAL A 123 -0.36 5.43 -9.01
N ALA A 124 -1.08 6.52 -9.30
CA ALA A 124 -1.16 7.67 -8.40
C ALA A 124 -2.00 7.37 -7.15
N TYR A 125 -3.10 6.66 -7.33
CA TYR A 125 -4.05 6.31 -6.29
C TYR A 125 -4.78 5.02 -6.66
N THR A 126 -4.86 4.07 -5.71
CA THR A 126 -5.63 2.84 -5.87
C THR A 126 -6.84 2.85 -4.95
N PRO A 127 -8.04 2.52 -5.44
CA PRO A 127 -9.25 2.45 -4.62
C PRO A 127 -9.34 1.18 -3.77
N ALA A 128 -8.43 0.22 -3.96
CA ALA A 128 -8.36 -1.01 -3.20
C ALA A 128 -6.96 -1.22 -2.62
N PRO A 129 -6.84 -1.85 -1.44
CA PRO A 129 -5.55 -2.28 -0.91
C PRO A 129 -4.87 -3.24 -1.89
N ASP A 130 -3.61 -2.98 -2.20
CA ASP A 130 -2.79 -3.82 -3.06
C ASP A 130 -1.47 -4.18 -2.36
N ILE A 131 -0.64 -5.01 -3.02
CA ILE A 131 0.61 -5.45 -2.41
C ILE A 131 1.58 -4.29 -2.12
N ILE A 132 1.51 -3.16 -2.83
CA ILE A 132 2.32 -1.98 -2.51
C ILE A 132 1.87 -1.41 -1.16
N HIS A 133 0.56 -1.22 -0.99
CA HIS A 133 -0.02 -0.67 0.23
C HIS A 133 0.30 -1.56 1.43
N GLU A 134 -0.02 -2.85 1.32
CA GLU A 134 0.12 -3.77 2.44
C GLU A 134 1.58 -4.05 2.80
N SER A 135 2.46 -4.18 1.80
CA SER A 135 3.87 -4.46 2.09
C SER A 135 4.67 -3.19 2.33
N ALA A 136 4.78 -2.28 1.35
CA ALA A 136 5.65 -1.11 1.46
C ALA A 136 5.06 0.02 2.32
N GLY A 137 3.74 0.03 2.54
CA GLY A 137 3.08 0.97 3.46
C GLY A 137 3.17 0.51 4.91
N HIS A 138 2.66 -0.69 5.22
CA HIS A 138 2.58 -1.17 6.61
C HIS A 138 3.87 -1.75 7.16
N ALA A 139 4.52 -2.68 6.45
CA ALA A 139 5.59 -3.48 7.03
C ALA A 139 6.82 -2.68 7.52
N PRO A 140 7.28 -1.60 6.86
CA PRO A 140 8.49 -0.89 7.28
C PRO A 140 8.41 -0.29 8.67
N ILE A 141 7.27 0.29 9.04
CA ILE A 141 7.10 0.95 10.35
C ILE A 141 6.94 -0.09 11.47
N LEU A 142 6.53 -1.33 11.18
CA LEU A 142 6.49 -2.43 12.17
C LEU A 142 7.87 -2.79 12.73
N CYS A 143 8.95 -2.31 12.12
CA CYS A 143 10.29 -2.42 12.69
C CYS A 143 10.50 -1.50 13.90
N ASP A 144 9.60 -0.55 14.16
CA ASP A 144 9.60 0.27 15.38
C ASP A 144 8.82 -0.44 16.48
N PRO A 145 9.42 -0.71 17.67
CA PRO A 145 8.75 -1.42 18.75
C PRO A 145 7.55 -0.67 19.36
N SER A 146 7.59 0.67 19.43
CA SER A 146 6.50 1.49 19.95
C SER A 146 5.31 1.49 19.00
N PHE A 147 5.57 1.62 17.70
CA PHE A 147 4.54 1.48 16.68
C PHE A 147 3.91 0.07 16.68
N THR A 148 4.75 -0.97 16.78
CA THR A 148 4.27 -2.36 16.88
C THR A 148 3.36 -2.56 18.09
N ALA A 149 3.71 -1.99 19.25
CA ALA A 149 2.87 -2.06 20.45
C ALA A 149 1.52 -1.36 20.21
N PHE A 150 1.55 -0.16 19.62
CA PHE A 150 0.36 0.59 19.28
C PHE A 150 -0.56 -0.20 18.30
N VAL A 151 -0.01 -0.70 17.17
CA VAL A 151 -0.79 -1.43 16.17
C VAL A 151 -1.44 -2.69 16.79
N LYS A 152 -0.69 -3.47 17.57
CA LYS A 152 -1.26 -4.65 18.23
C LYS A 152 -2.37 -4.29 19.20
N THR A 153 -2.23 -3.17 19.94
CA THR A 153 -3.23 -2.74 20.92
C THR A 153 -4.52 -2.23 20.25
N ILE A 154 -4.42 -1.38 19.24
CA ILE A 154 -5.61 -0.90 18.51
C ILE A 154 -6.31 -2.03 17.76
N CYS A 155 -5.55 -2.95 17.19
CA CYS A 155 -6.11 -4.10 16.49
C CYS A 155 -6.75 -5.12 17.46
N GLU A 156 -6.23 -5.28 18.66
CA GLU A 156 -6.90 -6.07 19.71
C GLU A 156 -8.23 -5.44 20.13
N LEU A 157 -8.30 -4.12 20.24
CA LEU A 157 -9.54 -3.41 20.51
C LEU A 157 -10.52 -3.60 19.36
N GLY A 158 -10.08 -3.38 18.10
CA GLY A 158 -10.93 -3.47 16.91
C GLY A 158 -11.46 -4.89 16.62
N ALA A 159 -10.69 -5.94 16.96
CA ALA A 159 -11.14 -7.31 16.84
C ALA A 159 -12.28 -7.67 17.82
N GLN A 160 -12.47 -6.91 18.90
CA GLN A 160 -13.49 -7.12 19.92
C GLN A 160 -14.65 -6.11 19.86
N ALA A 161 -14.47 -4.99 19.15
CA ALA A 161 -15.45 -3.93 19.03
C ALA A 161 -16.69 -4.41 18.27
N LEU A 162 -17.88 -4.02 18.75
CA LEU A 162 -19.15 -4.43 18.17
C LEU A 162 -19.47 -3.59 16.92
N SER A 163 -19.75 -4.30 15.81
CA SER A 163 -20.31 -3.72 14.58
C SER A 163 -21.83 -3.72 14.62
N THR A 164 -22.43 -2.85 13.82
CA THR A 164 -23.87 -2.84 13.54
C THR A 164 -24.14 -3.39 12.13
N PRO A 165 -25.38 -3.78 11.81
CA PRO A 165 -25.74 -4.15 10.44
C PRO A 165 -25.48 -3.05 9.42
N GLU A 166 -25.55 -1.79 9.83
CA GLU A 166 -25.25 -0.63 8.99
C GLU A 166 -23.74 -0.53 8.68
N ASP A 167 -22.88 -0.86 9.66
CA ASP A 167 -21.43 -0.94 9.45
C ASP A 167 -21.06 -2.06 8.47
N ASP A 168 -21.70 -3.23 8.61
CA ASP A 168 -21.50 -4.36 7.69
C ASP A 168 -21.97 -4.01 6.27
N ALA A 169 -23.11 -3.31 6.14
CA ALA A 169 -23.61 -2.83 4.85
C ALA A 169 -22.68 -1.79 4.22
N LEU A 170 -22.13 -0.89 5.03
CA LEU A 170 -21.13 0.10 4.58
C LEU A 170 -19.85 -0.58 4.09
N TYR A 171 -19.32 -1.52 4.85
CA TYR A 171 -18.15 -2.32 4.44
C TYR A 171 -18.36 -3.00 3.09
N GLU A 172 -19.50 -3.68 2.90
CA GLU A 172 -19.82 -4.34 1.63
C GLU A 172 -19.98 -3.36 0.47
N ALA A 173 -20.52 -2.17 0.72
CA ALA A 173 -20.62 -1.13 -0.30
C ALA A 173 -19.23 -0.60 -0.72
N ILE A 174 -18.34 -0.38 0.25
CA ILE A 174 -16.93 -0.01 0.00
C ILE A 174 -16.23 -1.08 -0.83
N ARG A 175 -16.34 -2.35 -0.41
CA ARG A 175 -15.75 -3.50 -1.10
C ARG A 175 -16.25 -3.60 -2.55
N LEU A 176 -17.55 -3.47 -2.75
CA LEU A 176 -18.15 -3.51 -4.09
C LEU A 176 -17.62 -2.38 -4.99
N LEU A 177 -17.59 -1.15 -4.47
CA LEU A 177 -17.08 0.00 -5.23
C LEU A 177 -15.63 -0.20 -5.64
N SER A 178 -14.78 -0.68 -4.73
CA SER A 178 -13.38 -0.96 -5.02
C SER A 178 -13.23 -2.04 -6.11
N ILE A 179 -14.00 -3.14 -6.02
CA ILE A 179 -13.99 -4.20 -7.03
C ILE A 179 -14.42 -3.65 -8.41
N VAL A 180 -15.48 -2.86 -8.46
CA VAL A 180 -15.98 -2.30 -9.72
C VAL A 180 -14.96 -1.36 -10.34
N LYS A 181 -14.32 -0.49 -9.53
CA LYS A 181 -13.28 0.44 -10.02
C LYS A 181 -12.01 -0.27 -10.50
N GLU A 182 -11.64 -1.40 -9.91
CA GLU A 182 -10.47 -2.20 -10.32
C GLU A 182 -10.77 -3.18 -11.46
N THR A 183 -12.05 -3.43 -11.78
CA THR A 183 -12.43 -4.39 -12.83
C THR A 183 -12.24 -3.76 -14.22
N PRO A 184 -11.33 -4.26 -15.07
CA PRO A 184 -11.20 -3.79 -16.44
C PRO A 184 -12.52 -3.96 -17.19
N GLY A 185 -12.95 -2.89 -17.87
CA GLY A 185 -14.21 -2.90 -18.65
C GLY A 185 -15.46 -2.62 -17.85
N SER A 186 -15.37 -2.29 -16.55
CA SER A 186 -16.51 -1.74 -15.81
C SER A 186 -17.05 -0.50 -16.48
N THR A 187 -18.36 -0.44 -16.63
CA THR A 187 -19.02 0.70 -17.25
C THR A 187 -19.17 1.88 -16.28
N PRO A 188 -19.27 3.13 -16.78
CA PRO A 188 -19.57 4.28 -15.95
C PRO A 188 -20.86 4.12 -15.13
N GLU A 189 -21.84 3.40 -15.66
CA GLU A 189 -23.12 3.11 -14.98
C GLU A 189 -22.93 2.17 -13.80
N GLU A 190 -22.07 1.14 -13.91
CA GLU A 190 -21.75 0.24 -12.80
C GLU A 190 -20.99 0.97 -11.70
N VAL A 191 -20.00 1.80 -12.05
CA VAL A 191 -19.28 2.64 -11.08
C VAL A 191 -20.25 3.57 -10.37
N TYR A 192 -21.11 4.28 -11.11
CA TYR A 192 -22.09 5.18 -10.54
C TYR A 192 -23.06 4.46 -9.58
N ALA A 193 -23.56 3.29 -9.96
CA ALA A 193 -24.44 2.51 -9.09
C ALA A 193 -23.76 2.09 -7.78
N ALA A 194 -22.49 1.71 -7.83
CA ALA A 194 -21.72 1.37 -6.64
C ALA A 194 -21.46 2.61 -5.73
N GLU A 195 -21.18 3.78 -6.33
CA GLU A 195 -21.03 5.05 -5.61
C GLU A 195 -22.32 5.51 -4.92
N GLU A 196 -23.46 5.40 -5.60
CA GLU A 196 -24.77 5.70 -4.99
C GLU A 196 -25.08 4.74 -3.85
N ARG A 197 -24.78 3.43 -4.01
CA ARG A 197 -24.94 2.47 -2.93
C ARG A 197 -24.09 2.81 -1.71
N LEU A 198 -22.85 3.24 -1.91
CA LEU A 198 -21.98 3.69 -0.82
C LEU A 198 -22.58 4.90 -0.10
N LYS A 199 -23.08 5.91 -0.82
CA LYS A 199 -23.74 7.07 -0.25
C LYS A 199 -24.98 6.72 0.57
N GLU A 200 -25.80 5.79 0.08
CA GLU A 200 -26.98 5.29 0.80
C GLU A 200 -26.57 4.63 2.13
N CYS A 201 -25.55 3.76 2.12
CA CYS A 201 -25.06 3.11 3.32
C CYS A 201 -24.46 4.12 4.32
N GLN A 202 -23.70 5.11 3.85
CA GLN A 202 -23.17 6.19 4.69
C GLN A 202 -24.30 7.01 5.35
N ALA A 203 -25.36 7.32 4.61
CA ALA A 203 -26.51 8.07 5.11
C ALA A 203 -27.37 7.26 6.12
N ALA A 204 -27.33 5.94 6.05
CA ALA A 204 -28.06 5.05 6.94
C ALA A 204 -27.43 4.93 8.34
N ILE A 205 -26.17 5.33 8.52
CA ILE A 205 -25.49 5.27 9.82
C ILE A 205 -26.12 6.33 10.76
N GLY A 206 -26.89 5.85 11.72
CA GLY A 206 -27.58 6.73 12.68
C GLY A 206 -26.75 7.15 13.88
N SER A 207 -25.82 6.30 14.32
CA SER A 207 -24.89 6.55 15.41
C SER A 207 -23.54 5.89 15.15
N VAL A 208 -22.47 6.46 15.71
CA VAL A 208 -21.13 5.89 15.58
C VAL A 208 -21.03 4.67 16.51
N SER A 209 -20.85 3.48 15.95
CA SER A 209 -20.65 2.23 16.68
C SER A 209 -19.25 2.13 17.29
N GLU A 210 -19.03 1.15 18.16
CA GLU A 210 -17.70 0.83 18.70
C GLU A 210 -16.71 0.52 17.56
N ALA A 211 -17.11 -0.38 16.64
CA ALA A 211 -16.29 -0.74 15.49
C ALA A 211 -15.96 0.48 14.61
N ASN A 212 -16.92 1.38 14.44
CA ASN A 212 -16.72 2.60 13.63
C ASN A 212 -15.77 3.59 14.33
N MET A 213 -15.84 3.75 15.66
CA MET A 213 -14.88 4.57 16.41
C MET A 213 -13.45 4.04 16.26
N VAL A 214 -13.26 2.72 16.42
CA VAL A 214 -11.95 2.10 16.25
C VAL A 214 -11.45 2.19 14.81
N SER A 215 -12.34 1.97 13.82
CA SER A 215 -12.02 2.10 12.40
C SER A 215 -11.55 3.52 12.04
N ARG A 216 -12.20 4.56 12.56
CA ARG A 216 -11.78 5.95 12.36
C ARG A 216 -10.44 6.25 13.03
N LEU A 217 -10.23 5.76 14.26
CA LEU A 217 -8.94 5.90 14.94
C LEU A 217 -7.84 5.19 14.13
N TYR A 218 -8.08 3.97 13.65
CA TYR A 218 -7.15 3.22 12.81
C TYR A 218 -6.82 3.97 11.52
N TRP A 219 -7.85 4.48 10.82
CA TRP A 219 -7.70 5.27 9.59
C TRP A 219 -6.83 6.50 9.80
N TRP A 220 -7.15 7.31 10.78
CA TRP A 220 -6.44 8.57 11.03
C TRP A 220 -5.06 8.40 11.67
N THR A 221 -4.70 7.20 12.06
CA THR A 221 -3.40 6.91 12.67
C THR A 221 -2.60 5.89 11.84
N VAL A 222 -2.97 4.61 11.83
CA VAL A 222 -2.21 3.55 11.13
C VAL A 222 -2.13 3.80 9.63
N GLU A 223 -3.24 4.29 9.03
CA GLU A 223 -3.31 4.53 7.58
C GLU A 223 -2.80 5.92 7.18
N TYR A 224 -3.23 6.97 7.88
CA TYR A 224 -3.02 8.35 7.47
C TYR A 224 -2.32 9.21 8.52
N GLY A 225 -1.63 8.59 9.46
CA GLY A 225 -0.99 9.27 10.59
C GLY A 225 0.28 10.03 10.23
N LEU A 226 0.43 11.18 10.91
CA LEU A 226 1.64 11.98 10.95
C LEU A 226 2.18 12.03 12.38
N ILE A 227 3.50 12.21 12.56
CA ILE A 227 4.15 12.26 13.86
C ILE A 227 5.16 13.41 13.95
N GLY A 228 5.28 14.02 15.13
CA GLY A 228 6.23 15.08 15.45
C GLY A 228 5.62 16.47 15.49
N ASP A 229 6.32 17.46 15.02
CA ASP A 229 5.86 18.84 15.04
C ASP A 229 4.83 19.14 13.95
N LEU A 230 3.80 19.95 14.27
CA LEU A 230 2.78 20.37 13.30
C LEU A 230 3.36 21.08 12.07
N ASP A 231 4.42 21.88 12.27
CA ASP A 231 5.05 22.65 11.19
C ASP A 231 5.97 21.80 10.32
N ASN A 232 6.44 20.65 10.82
CA ASN A 232 7.35 19.75 10.10
C ASN A 232 7.09 18.29 10.48
N PRO A 233 5.89 17.77 10.26
CA PRO A 233 5.54 16.41 10.63
C PRO A 233 6.24 15.38 9.74
N ARG A 234 6.31 14.14 10.22
CA ARG A 234 6.82 12.98 9.49
C ARG A 234 5.69 12.01 9.19
N ILE A 235 5.69 11.45 7.98
CA ILE A 235 4.71 10.45 7.56
C ILE A 235 5.07 9.10 8.17
N TYR A 236 4.09 8.44 8.80
CA TYR A 236 4.21 7.04 9.19
C TYR A 236 3.01 6.20 8.74
N GLY A 237 1.89 6.83 8.37
CA GLY A 237 0.68 6.14 7.94
C GLY A 237 0.86 5.38 6.64
N ALA A 238 0.40 4.13 6.58
CA ALA A 238 0.61 3.21 5.46
C ALA A 238 0.00 3.70 4.15
N GLY A 239 -1.20 4.30 4.19
CA GLY A 239 -1.86 4.91 3.04
C GLY A 239 -1.01 6.00 2.40
N LEU A 240 -0.40 6.85 3.22
CA LEU A 240 0.51 7.89 2.75
C LEU A 240 1.84 7.30 2.23
N LEU A 241 2.43 6.33 2.96
CA LEU A 241 3.71 5.73 2.58
C LEU A 241 3.64 4.96 1.26
N SER A 242 2.47 4.48 0.87
CA SER A 242 2.24 3.70 -0.36
C SER A 242 1.67 4.51 -1.53
N SER A 243 1.35 5.79 -1.33
CA SER A 243 0.76 6.68 -2.33
C SER A 243 1.73 7.75 -2.78
N VAL A 244 2.06 7.79 -4.08
CA VAL A 244 2.93 8.83 -4.65
C VAL A 244 2.27 10.20 -4.57
N GLY A 245 0.98 10.30 -4.93
CA GLY A 245 0.27 11.57 -5.00
C GLY A 245 -0.08 12.14 -3.62
N GLU A 246 -0.64 11.30 -2.72
CA GLU A 246 -1.07 11.77 -1.40
C GLU A 246 0.10 12.16 -0.50
N SER A 247 1.20 11.42 -0.53
CA SER A 247 2.37 11.74 0.27
C SER A 247 2.93 13.12 -0.01
N GLN A 248 2.99 13.51 -1.29
CA GLN A 248 3.47 14.84 -1.69
C GLN A 248 2.46 15.93 -1.31
N ARG A 249 1.16 15.64 -1.45
CA ARG A 249 0.07 16.56 -1.11
C ARG A 249 0.04 16.95 0.36
N VAL A 250 0.48 16.06 1.27
CA VAL A 250 0.61 16.34 2.72
C VAL A 250 1.31 17.67 2.98
N PHE A 251 2.37 17.99 2.23
CA PHE A 251 3.21 19.17 2.46
C PHE A 251 2.76 20.42 1.69
N THR A 252 1.54 20.40 1.18
CA THR A 252 0.89 21.57 0.55
C THR A 252 -0.15 22.20 1.47
N ASP A 253 -0.65 23.39 1.11
CA ASP A 253 -1.73 24.07 1.81
C ASP A 253 -3.12 23.40 1.61
N ALA A 254 -3.19 22.39 0.73
CA ALA A 254 -4.42 21.66 0.44
C ALA A 254 -4.83 20.67 1.55
N VAL A 255 -3.90 20.36 2.48
CA VAL A 255 -4.13 19.40 3.58
C VAL A 255 -3.88 20.08 4.92
N ALA A 256 -4.89 20.16 5.76
CA ALA A 256 -4.77 20.68 7.12
C ALA A 256 -4.03 19.66 8.02
N LYS A 257 -3.05 20.11 8.79
CA LYS A 257 -2.40 19.32 9.85
C LYS A 257 -2.97 19.76 11.18
N VAL A 258 -3.58 18.83 11.90
CA VAL A 258 -4.22 19.11 13.20
C VAL A 258 -3.58 18.26 14.30
N PRO A 259 -3.43 18.77 15.53
CA PRO A 259 -2.92 17.95 16.63
C PRO A 259 -3.82 16.72 16.82
N PHE A 260 -3.21 15.58 17.14
CA PHE A 260 -3.98 14.39 17.49
C PHE A 260 -4.78 14.63 18.78
N ASP A 261 -6.07 14.41 18.70
CA ASP A 261 -7.02 14.40 19.81
C ASP A 261 -7.97 13.23 19.62
N LEU A 262 -8.08 12.36 20.65
CA LEU A 262 -8.86 11.13 20.55
C LEU A 262 -10.32 11.39 20.22
N ASP A 263 -10.97 12.35 20.92
CA ASP A 263 -12.39 12.61 20.78
C ASP A 263 -12.71 13.15 19.38
N THR A 264 -11.88 14.05 18.89
CA THR A 264 -11.97 14.57 17.53
C THR A 264 -11.74 13.47 16.49
N CYS A 265 -10.71 12.63 16.69
CA CYS A 265 -10.30 11.60 15.76
C CYS A 265 -11.41 10.55 15.55
N ILE A 266 -11.98 9.99 16.63
CA ILE A 266 -13.05 8.97 16.56
C ILE A 266 -14.36 9.49 16.03
N MET A 267 -14.59 10.80 16.04
CA MET A 267 -15.79 11.45 15.50
C MET A 267 -15.62 11.95 14.06
N THR A 268 -14.39 12.09 13.58
CA THR A 268 -14.10 12.55 12.23
C THR A 268 -14.29 11.41 11.21
N SER A 269 -15.27 11.57 10.32
CA SER A 269 -15.46 10.64 9.20
C SER A 269 -14.35 10.77 8.17
N TYR A 270 -14.18 9.74 7.36
CA TYR A 270 -13.22 9.70 6.25
C TYR A 270 -13.88 9.19 4.97
N ASP A 271 -13.28 9.49 3.83
CA ASP A 271 -13.69 9.02 2.52
C ASP A 271 -12.50 8.32 1.85
N ILE A 272 -12.64 7.01 1.65
CA ILE A 272 -11.60 6.18 1.03
C ILE A 272 -11.45 6.41 -0.48
N THR A 273 -12.35 7.15 -1.10
CA THR A 273 -12.39 7.37 -2.56
C THR A 273 -11.74 8.69 -2.98
N SER A 274 -11.29 9.47 -2.02
CA SER A 274 -10.73 10.82 -2.26
C SER A 274 -9.51 11.09 -1.37
N TYR A 275 -8.68 12.03 -1.82
CA TYR A 275 -7.57 12.55 -1.02
C TYR A 275 -8.07 13.19 0.29
N GLN A 276 -7.38 12.90 1.38
CA GLN A 276 -7.79 13.38 2.69
C GLN A 276 -7.56 14.88 2.84
N PRO A 277 -8.57 15.68 3.26
CA PRO A 277 -8.43 17.13 3.40
C PRO A 277 -7.71 17.57 4.67
N GLN A 278 -7.60 16.68 5.65
CA GLN A 278 -6.90 16.91 6.91
C GLN A 278 -6.21 15.66 7.38
N LEU A 279 -5.17 15.79 8.21
CA LEU A 279 -4.42 14.71 8.82
C LEU A 279 -4.10 15.04 10.27
N PHE A 280 -4.08 14.01 11.13
CA PHE A 280 -3.73 14.16 12.54
C PHE A 280 -2.24 13.94 12.75
N VAL A 281 -1.64 14.81 13.59
CA VAL A 281 -0.22 14.74 13.97
C VAL A 281 -0.12 14.34 15.43
N CYS A 282 0.40 13.15 15.73
CA CYS A 282 0.68 12.72 17.08
C CYS A 282 2.10 13.13 17.53
N GLU A 283 2.31 13.24 18.82
CA GLU A 283 3.62 13.53 19.40
C GLU A 283 4.52 12.28 19.43
N SER A 284 3.92 11.12 19.71
CA SER A 284 4.62 9.83 19.78
C SER A 284 3.65 8.65 19.61
N PHE A 285 4.18 7.45 19.38
CA PHE A 285 3.38 6.22 19.31
C PHE A 285 2.85 5.79 20.70
N GLU A 286 3.52 6.20 21.78
CA GLU A 286 3.03 6.01 23.14
C GLU A 286 1.74 6.81 23.38
N GLN A 287 1.65 8.07 22.91
CA GLN A 287 0.41 8.86 22.98
C GLN A 287 -0.76 8.13 22.32
N LEU A 288 -0.51 7.50 21.17
CA LEU A 288 -1.55 6.72 20.47
C LEU A 288 -1.93 5.45 21.26
N THR A 289 -0.96 4.78 21.85
CA THR A 289 -1.22 3.60 22.69
C THR A 289 -2.06 3.97 23.91
N ASP A 290 -1.73 5.08 24.57
CA ASP A 290 -2.51 5.60 25.72
C ASP A 290 -3.94 5.97 25.30
N ALA A 291 -4.11 6.58 24.13
CA ALA A 291 -5.43 6.90 23.58
C ALA A 291 -6.27 5.64 23.32
N VAL A 292 -5.65 4.55 22.83
CA VAL A 292 -6.35 3.25 22.65
C VAL A 292 -6.80 2.69 24.00
N HIS A 293 -5.97 2.76 25.06
CA HIS A 293 -6.38 2.32 26.38
C HIS A 293 -7.56 3.14 26.91
N VAL A 294 -7.53 4.47 26.75
CA VAL A 294 -8.66 5.34 27.11
C VAL A 294 -9.94 4.96 26.36
N LEU A 295 -9.83 4.68 25.06
CA LEU A 295 -10.99 4.24 24.26
C LEU A 295 -11.51 2.88 24.70
N ALA A 296 -10.62 1.92 24.97
CA ALA A 296 -10.98 0.59 25.47
C ALA A 296 -11.73 0.65 26.80
N ASP A 297 -11.27 1.50 27.73
CA ASP A 297 -11.95 1.73 29.01
C ASP A 297 -13.35 2.35 28.83
N ARG A 298 -13.50 3.29 27.89
CA ARG A 298 -14.80 3.93 27.57
C ARG A 298 -15.80 2.93 26.97
N LEU A 299 -15.30 1.96 26.21
CA LEU A 299 -16.11 0.92 25.55
C LEU A 299 -16.32 -0.33 26.43
N ASP A 300 -15.73 -0.36 27.62
CA ASP A 300 -15.73 -1.54 28.51
C ASP A 300 -15.16 -2.81 27.84
N ILE A 301 -14.15 -2.63 26.94
CA ILE A 301 -13.49 -3.72 26.22
C ILE A 301 -12.12 -3.99 26.85
N PRO A 302 -11.92 -5.14 27.51
CA PRO A 302 -10.65 -5.45 28.14
C PRO A 302 -9.58 -5.86 27.13
N LEU A 303 -8.40 -5.24 27.22
CA LEU A 303 -7.22 -5.57 26.41
C LEU A 303 -6.37 -6.68 27.07
N GLY A 304 -5.51 -7.34 26.30
CA GLY A 304 -4.61 -8.41 26.74
C GLY A 304 -5.22 -9.81 26.67
N ARG A 305 -6.43 -9.96 26.17
CA ARG A 305 -7.14 -11.25 26.08
C ARG A 305 -6.77 -12.07 24.83
N LEU A 306 -6.56 -11.43 23.69
CA LEU A 306 -6.29 -12.14 22.43
C LEU A 306 -4.96 -12.90 22.45
N LYS A 307 -4.00 -12.50 23.27
CA LYS A 307 -2.72 -13.22 23.43
C LYS A 307 -2.88 -14.66 23.96
N ASN A 308 -3.98 -14.95 24.63
CA ASN A 308 -4.23 -16.23 25.29
C ASN A 308 -5.46 -16.97 24.79
N ALA A 309 -6.21 -16.41 23.83
CA ALA A 309 -7.49 -16.97 23.42
C ALA A 309 -7.31 -17.98 22.30
N THR A 310 -7.63 -19.23 22.63
CA THR A 310 -8.09 -20.23 21.64
C THR A 310 -9.54 -19.98 21.23
N GLU A 311 -10.21 -19.01 21.84
CA GLU A 311 -11.60 -18.64 21.58
C GLU A 311 -11.69 -17.76 20.33
N SER A 312 -12.54 -18.17 19.41
CA SER A 312 -12.83 -17.45 18.17
C SER A 312 -13.75 -16.26 18.43
N VAL A 313 -13.37 -15.07 17.97
CA VAL A 313 -14.32 -14.00 17.74
C VAL A 313 -15.27 -14.47 16.62
N PRO A 314 -16.59 -14.35 16.76
CA PRO A 314 -17.50 -14.69 15.67
C PRO A 314 -17.24 -13.76 14.48
N ILE A 315 -16.65 -14.30 13.42
CA ILE A 315 -16.49 -13.58 12.16
C ILE A 315 -17.72 -13.90 11.32
N PRO A 316 -18.42 -12.90 10.77
CA PRO A 316 -19.55 -13.17 9.89
C PRO A 316 -19.13 -14.11 8.75
N PRO A 317 -20.04 -15.01 8.31
CA PRO A 317 -19.73 -15.95 7.24
C PRO A 317 -19.27 -15.17 6.01
N ARG A 318 -18.20 -15.62 5.41
CA ARG A 318 -17.67 -15.07 4.16
C ARG A 318 -18.80 -14.99 3.14
N VAL A 319 -19.30 -13.78 2.86
CA VAL A 319 -20.03 -13.57 1.60
C VAL A 319 -18.96 -13.80 0.53
N SER A 320 -19.15 -14.81 -0.29
CA SER A 320 -18.15 -15.35 -1.22
C SER A 320 -17.31 -14.22 -1.84
N SER A 321 -16.11 -14.03 -1.31
CA SER A 321 -15.10 -13.27 -2.03
C SER A 321 -14.93 -13.97 -3.37
N ARG A 322 -14.59 -13.23 -4.41
CA ARG A 322 -14.18 -13.80 -5.70
C ARG A 322 -13.35 -15.06 -5.45
N SER A 323 -13.63 -16.11 -6.17
CA SER A 323 -12.64 -17.19 -6.28
C SER A 323 -11.38 -16.58 -6.88
N ALA A 324 -10.21 -17.15 -6.63
CA ALA A 324 -8.96 -16.73 -7.27
C ALA A 324 -9.08 -16.68 -8.82
N GLN A 325 -10.16 -17.23 -9.37
CA GLN A 325 -10.57 -17.19 -10.79
C GLN A 325 -11.34 -15.92 -11.18
N ASP A 326 -11.77 -15.09 -10.20
CA ASP A 326 -12.59 -13.89 -10.42
C ASP A 326 -11.81 -12.57 -10.29
N THR A 327 -10.51 -12.62 -10.00
CA THR A 327 -9.64 -11.46 -10.19
C THR A 327 -9.61 -11.19 -11.69
N PRO A 328 -10.06 -10.01 -12.18
CA PRO A 328 -9.99 -9.75 -13.61
C PRO A 328 -8.53 -9.85 -14.00
N GLU A 329 -8.23 -10.84 -14.82
CA GLU A 329 -6.93 -10.95 -15.45
C GLU A 329 -6.69 -9.61 -16.17
N LYS A 330 -5.70 -8.85 -15.74
CA LYS A 330 -5.30 -7.63 -16.44
C LYS A 330 -4.85 -8.08 -17.83
N ALA A 331 -5.75 -7.97 -18.79
CA ALA A 331 -5.52 -8.43 -20.14
C ALA A 331 -4.59 -7.47 -20.89
N TYR A 332 -3.32 -7.41 -20.45
CA TYR A 332 -2.31 -6.74 -21.26
C TYR A 332 -2.00 -7.56 -22.52
N PRO A 333 -1.82 -6.90 -23.68
CA PRO A 333 -1.37 -7.60 -24.90
C PRO A 333 -0.08 -8.37 -24.64
N ALA A 334 0.00 -9.62 -25.15
CA ALA A 334 1.17 -10.47 -24.95
C ALA A 334 2.47 -9.82 -25.43
N GLU A 335 2.40 -9.06 -26.52
CA GLU A 335 3.52 -8.30 -27.08
C GLU A 335 3.99 -7.19 -26.13
N LEU A 336 3.06 -6.52 -25.44
CA LEU A 336 3.41 -5.50 -24.45
C LEU A 336 4.11 -6.12 -23.25
N ILE A 337 3.58 -7.23 -22.72
CA ILE A 337 4.23 -7.99 -21.63
C ILE A 337 5.64 -8.40 -22.06
N ALA A 338 5.81 -8.89 -23.29
CA ALA A 338 7.12 -9.29 -23.82
C ALA A 338 8.10 -8.11 -23.90
N ALA A 339 7.65 -6.91 -24.29
CA ALA A 339 8.47 -5.72 -24.36
C ALA A 339 8.95 -5.29 -22.95
N TYR A 340 8.06 -5.31 -21.94
CA TYR A 340 8.44 -5.05 -20.55
C TYR A 340 9.37 -6.15 -20.00
N GLN A 341 9.15 -7.41 -20.37
CA GLN A 341 10.04 -8.51 -19.96
C GLN A 341 11.45 -8.31 -20.53
N ALA A 342 11.56 -7.89 -21.79
CA ALA A 342 12.86 -7.61 -22.41
C ALA A 342 13.60 -6.45 -21.69
N LEU A 343 12.89 -5.39 -21.26
CA LEU A 343 13.48 -4.32 -20.43
C LEU A 343 13.92 -4.83 -19.06
N ARG A 344 13.11 -5.68 -18.43
CA ARG A 344 13.45 -6.31 -17.14
C ARG A 344 14.71 -7.19 -17.26
N ASP A 345 14.83 -7.99 -18.31
CA ASP A 345 15.99 -8.84 -18.55
C ASP A 345 17.26 -8.00 -18.79
N LEU A 346 17.15 -6.89 -19.51
CA LEU A 346 18.26 -5.95 -19.70
C LEU A 346 18.70 -5.31 -18.37
N ARG A 347 17.77 -5.02 -17.50
CA ARG A 347 18.02 -4.47 -16.15
C ARG A 347 18.73 -5.47 -15.24
N ALA A 348 18.34 -6.74 -15.29
CA ALA A 348 18.98 -7.82 -14.53
C ALA A 348 20.44 -8.04 -14.92
N GLY A 349 20.87 -7.57 -16.09
CA GLY A 349 22.25 -7.64 -16.56
C GLY A 349 22.58 -8.96 -17.27
N GLY A 350 23.87 -9.29 -17.36
CA GLY A 350 24.32 -10.53 -17.98
C GLY A 350 24.56 -10.47 -19.49
N VAL A 351 24.30 -9.32 -20.13
CA VAL A 351 24.54 -9.11 -21.57
C VAL A 351 25.67 -8.14 -21.81
N SER A 352 26.38 -8.26 -22.94
CA SER A 352 27.42 -7.32 -23.34
C SER A 352 26.85 -5.93 -23.64
N SER A 353 27.71 -4.90 -23.63
CA SER A 353 27.29 -3.52 -23.97
C SER A 353 26.70 -3.41 -25.37
N THR A 354 27.33 -4.08 -26.36
CA THR A 354 26.86 -4.11 -27.76
C THR A 354 25.50 -4.81 -27.91
N GLU A 355 25.34 -5.94 -27.22
CA GLU A 355 24.06 -6.67 -27.23
C GLU A 355 22.95 -5.85 -26.55
N ARG A 356 23.26 -5.18 -25.44
CA ARG A 356 22.31 -4.30 -24.74
C ARG A 356 21.87 -3.15 -25.62
N GLU A 357 22.81 -2.48 -26.29
CA GLU A 357 22.48 -1.39 -27.21
C GLU A 357 21.59 -1.88 -28.37
N ALA A 358 21.91 -3.03 -28.97
CA ALA A 358 21.11 -3.61 -30.03
C ALA A 358 19.69 -3.96 -29.57
N ARG A 359 19.53 -4.51 -28.36
CA ARG A 359 18.22 -4.82 -27.79
C ARG A 359 17.41 -3.55 -27.45
N LEU A 360 18.07 -2.50 -26.91
CA LEU A 360 17.42 -1.21 -26.67
C LEU A 360 17.00 -0.53 -27.97
N ALA A 361 17.79 -0.66 -29.04
CA ALA A 361 17.40 -0.17 -30.36
C ALA A 361 16.17 -0.90 -30.92
N SER A 362 16.11 -2.23 -30.80
CA SER A 362 14.94 -3.01 -31.20
C SER A 362 13.69 -2.61 -30.41
N LEU A 363 13.81 -2.45 -29.10
CA LEU A 363 12.69 -2.02 -28.24
C LEU A 363 12.22 -0.59 -28.54
N TYR A 364 13.14 0.29 -28.91
CA TYR A 364 12.80 1.66 -29.33
C TYR A 364 11.85 1.67 -30.55
N GLU A 365 12.14 0.84 -31.55
CA GLU A 365 11.27 0.67 -32.72
C GLU A 365 9.87 0.13 -32.33
N GLU A 366 9.79 -0.68 -31.28
CA GLU A 366 8.53 -1.22 -30.78
C GLU A 366 7.70 -0.21 -29.98
N LEU A 367 8.31 0.82 -29.35
CA LEU A 367 7.57 1.82 -28.56
C LEU A 367 6.45 2.52 -29.36
N GLY A 368 6.61 2.61 -30.68
CA GLY A 368 5.58 3.16 -31.56
C GLY A 368 4.28 2.36 -31.59
N ARG A 369 4.30 1.08 -31.22
CA ARG A 369 3.11 0.21 -31.14
C ARG A 369 2.26 0.50 -29.90
N TYR A 370 2.83 1.16 -28.88
CA TYR A 370 2.20 1.46 -27.60
C TYR A 370 2.20 2.97 -27.34
N PRO A 371 1.45 3.75 -28.18
CA PRO A 371 1.57 5.21 -28.18
C PRO A 371 1.16 5.85 -26.85
N GLU A 372 0.22 5.25 -26.12
CA GLU A 372 -0.31 5.79 -24.87
C GLU A 372 0.43 5.29 -23.62
N ASP A 373 1.28 4.28 -23.73
CA ASP A 373 2.01 3.71 -22.59
C ASP A 373 3.23 4.57 -22.26
N TRP A 374 3.07 5.39 -21.23
CA TRP A 374 4.12 6.28 -20.74
C TRP A 374 5.16 5.54 -19.88
N LEU A 375 4.75 4.47 -19.18
CA LEU A 375 5.63 3.76 -18.25
C LEU A 375 6.70 2.97 -18.99
N ILE A 376 6.38 2.28 -20.10
CA ILE A 376 7.38 1.57 -20.91
C ILE A 376 8.43 2.54 -21.46
N ARG A 377 8.02 3.77 -21.81
CA ARG A 377 8.94 4.81 -22.26
C ARG A 377 9.88 5.28 -21.18
N LEU A 378 9.39 5.43 -19.96
CA LEU A 378 10.25 5.75 -18.81
C LEU A 378 11.24 4.62 -18.51
N GLU A 379 10.79 3.37 -18.50
CA GLU A 379 11.65 2.19 -18.29
C GLU A 379 12.76 2.11 -19.37
N TRP A 380 12.39 2.30 -20.63
CA TRP A 380 13.35 2.32 -21.73
C TRP A 380 14.35 3.47 -21.60
N LEU A 381 13.83 4.68 -21.36
CA LEU A 381 14.64 5.91 -21.24
C LEU A 381 15.65 5.82 -20.10
N GLU A 382 15.24 5.25 -18.99
CA GLU A 382 16.13 5.04 -17.84
C GLU A 382 17.29 4.14 -18.20
N LEU A 383 17.04 2.99 -18.82
CA LEU A 383 18.10 2.06 -19.25
C LEU A 383 19.01 2.69 -20.29
N ALA A 384 18.46 3.38 -21.29
CA ALA A 384 19.24 4.06 -22.33
C ALA A 384 20.14 5.16 -21.70
N THR A 385 19.62 5.90 -20.73
CA THR A 385 20.37 6.95 -20.01
C THR A 385 21.47 6.35 -19.12
N GLN A 386 21.13 5.31 -18.35
CA GLN A 386 22.08 4.61 -17.47
C GLN A 386 23.29 4.06 -18.25
N HIS A 387 23.05 3.58 -19.45
CA HIS A 387 24.09 3.00 -20.30
C HIS A 387 24.69 3.98 -21.32
N GLN A 388 24.24 5.24 -21.32
CA GLN A 388 24.71 6.31 -22.19
C GLN A 388 24.64 5.97 -23.70
N VAL A 389 23.56 5.30 -24.11
CA VAL A 389 23.33 4.87 -25.51
C VAL A 389 22.17 5.64 -26.13
N MET A 390 22.19 5.77 -27.46
CA MET A 390 21.09 6.32 -28.27
C MET A 390 20.61 7.72 -27.85
N PRO A 391 21.47 8.75 -27.76
CA PRO A 391 21.08 10.07 -27.22
C PRO A 391 19.99 10.77 -28.04
N GLU A 392 19.93 10.57 -29.36
CA GLU A 392 18.88 11.13 -30.22
C GLU A 392 17.52 10.48 -29.92
N ALA A 393 17.46 9.16 -29.82
CA ALA A 393 16.27 8.43 -29.45
C ALA A 393 15.80 8.79 -28.01
N GLN A 394 16.71 9.02 -27.07
CA GLN A 394 16.36 9.52 -25.74
C GLN A 394 15.64 10.89 -25.81
N ALA A 395 16.10 11.79 -26.67
CA ALA A 395 15.44 13.09 -26.85
C ALA A 395 14.02 12.94 -27.43
N GLU A 396 13.85 12.07 -28.42
CA GLU A 396 12.54 11.79 -29.00
C GLU A 396 11.57 11.15 -28.00
N VAL A 397 12.05 10.22 -27.15
CA VAL A 397 11.23 9.60 -26.10
C VAL A 397 10.81 10.63 -25.05
N ARG A 398 11.72 11.57 -24.65
CA ARG A 398 11.36 12.67 -23.73
C ARG A 398 10.28 13.58 -24.33
N GLU A 399 10.38 13.89 -25.61
CA GLU A 399 9.34 14.66 -26.30
C GLU A 399 8.00 13.90 -26.38
N ALA A 400 8.03 12.61 -26.67
CA ALA A 400 6.83 11.76 -26.66
C ALA A 400 6.17 11.74 -25.28
N LEU A 401 6.94 11.58 -24.20
CA LEU A 401 6.45 11.64 -22.82
C LEU A 401 5.80 13.00 -22.48
N SER A 402 6.38 14.10 -22.97
CA SER A 402 5.79 15.43 -22.83
C SER A 402 4.42 15.54 -23.48
N ARG A 403 4.23 14.91 -24.67
CA ARG A 403 2.93 14.87 -25.35
C ARG A 403 1.90 14.01 -24.63
N LEU A 404 2.32 12.96 -23.90
CA LEU A 404 1.45 12.10 -23.11
C LEU A 404 0.99 12.76 -21.78
N SER A 405 1.55 13.88 -21.39
CA SER A 405 1.20 14.65 -20.20
C SER A 405 -0.13 15.40 -20.35
N THR A 406 -1.22 14.69 -20.70
CA THR A 406 -2.52 15.26 -21.08
C THR A 406 -3.40 15.61 -19.89
N THR A 407 -3.30 14.87 -18.79
CA THR A 407 -4.01 15.14 -17.52
C THR A 407 -3.04 15.66 -16.46
N PRO A 408 -3.52 16.40 -15.44
CA PRO A 408 -2.68 16.85 -14.33
C PRO A 408 -1.91 15.69 -13.66
N ASP A 409 -2.61 14.61 -13.30
CA ASP A 409 -2.03 13.46 -12.61
C ASP A 409 -0.97 12.75 -13.46
N ARG A 410 -1.28 12.48 -14.75
CA ARG A 410 -0.32 11.86 -15.67
C ARG A 410 0.90 12.75 -15.90
N ARG A 411 0.69 14.06 -15.96
CA ARG A 411 1.80 15.03 -16.08
C ARG A 411 2.73 14.96 -14.88
N GLU A 412 2.19 14.90 -13.68
CA GLU A 412 2.94 14.79 -12.45
C GLU A 412 3.70 13.46 -12.39
N LEU A 413 3.05 12.34 -12.68
CA LEU A 413 3.70 11.03 -12.73
C LEU A 413 4.87 11.00 -13.70
N ILE A 414 4.69 11.48 -14.93
CA ILE A 414 5.76 11.53 -15.93
C ILE A 414 6.89 12.44 -15.48
N ALA A 415 6.58 13.62 -14.93
CA ALA A 415 7.58 14.57 -14.44
C ALA A 415 8.42 13.98 -13.31
N ASN A 416 7.75 13.32 -12.35
CA ASN A 416 8.41 12.65 -11.23
C ASN A 416 9.31 11.50 -11.73
N GLY A 417 8.85 10.70 -12.68
CA GLY A 417 9.66 9.65 -13.30
C GLY A 417 10.90 10.22 -14.01
N LEU A 418 10.73 11.27 -14.79
CA LEU A 418 11.83 11.94 -15.50
C LEU A 418 12.86 12.56 -14.55
N ALA A 419 12.43 13.08 -13.40
CA ALA A 419 13.32 13.67 -12.41
C ALA A 419 14.26 12.63 -11.78
N LEU A 420 13.86 11.37 -11.70
CA LEU A 420 14.69 10.29 -11.15
C LEU A 420 15.65 9.68 -12.17
N ILE A 421 15.41 9.88 -13.48
CA ILE A 421 16.29 9.33 -14.53
C ILE A 421 17.63 10.08 -14.51
N GLY A 422 18.72 9.32 -14.35
CA GLY A 422 20.08 9.85 -14.26
C GLY A 422 20.53 10.26 -12.86
N THR A 423 19.65 10.23 -11.86
CA THR A 423 20.09 10.24 -10.48
C THR A 423 20.69 8.87 -10.14
N ALA A 424 21.81 8.85 -9.40
CA ALA A 424 22.34 7.58 -8.92
C ALA A 424 21.23 6.84 -8.15
N PRO A 425 21.02 5.51 -8.37
CA PRO A 425 20.07 4.76 -7.58
C PRO A 425 20.37 5.05 -6.12
N ALA A 426 19.34 5.40 -5.34
CA ALA A 426 19.47 5.58 -3.91
C ALA A 426 20.22 4.38 -3.37
N ALA A 427 21.39 4.61 -2.76
CA ALA A 427 22.39 3.61 -2.39
C ALA A 427 21.68 2.34 -1.90
N SER A 428 21.83 1.28 -2.67
CA SER A 428 21.19 -0.03 -2.56
C SER A 428 20.46 -0.27 -1.24
N VAL A 429 19.13 -0.21 -1.27
CA VAL A 429 18.28 -0.95 -0.36
C VAL A 429 18.42 -2.45 -0.79
N SER A 430 19.64 -2.97 -0.67
CA SER A 430 19.99 -4.37 -0.90
C SER A 430 20.35 -5.01 0.43
#